data_e6e2cf4acfefe781aeb0dd125ed54a47
#
_entry.id   e6e2cf4acfefe781aeb0dd125ed54a47
#
_cell.length_a   1.000
_cell.length_b   1.000
_cell.length_c   1.000
_cell.angle_alpha   90.00
_cell.angle_beta   90.00
_cell.angle_gamma   90.00
#
_symmetry.space_group_name_H-M   'P 1'
#
loop_
_entity.id
_entity.type
_entity.pdbx_description
1 polymer ?
#
loop_
_entity_poly.entity_id
_entity_poly.type
_entity_poly.pdbx_seq_one_letter_code
_entity_poly.pdbx_strand_id
1 'polypeptide(L)'
;GQDHIFEEMEGLRFKINAKSFYQTNSSQAFELYKITRSFAGLTGKELVYDLYTGTGTIAQFVAKQAKKVVGVEAVPDAIVAAEENAQLNKIENVEFFVGDMKHVFNNDFLKAHGQPDVIITDPPRDGMHKDVVQQILNIEPKKIVYVSCNSATQARDLALMDAQYEVIKVQAVDMFPQTFHVENVVLLEKRNEILNN
;
A
#
# COMPACT_ATOMS: atom_id res chain seq x y z
N GLY A 1 -28.94 -17.21 2.59
CA GLY A 1 -28.03 -16.63 1.61
C GLY A 1 -26.60 -16.68 2.11
N GLN A 2 -25.62 -16.51 1.27
CA GLN A 2 -24.24 -16.38 1.67
C GLN A 2 -24.00 -14.97 2.22
N ASP A 3 -23.17 -14.85 3.23
CA ASP A 3 -22.81 -13.58 3.89
C ASP A 3 -21.57 -12.91 3.26
N HIS A 4 -21.05 -13.48 2.18
CA HIS A 4 -19.87 -13.03 1.44
C HIS A 4 -20.00 -13.31 -0.06
N ILE A 5 -19.17 -12.61 -0.85
CA ILE A 5 -18.94 -12.85 -2.27
C ILE A 5 -17.46 -13.14 -2.50
N PHE A 6 -17.12 -13.62 -3.69
CA PHE A 6 -15.74 -13.79 -4.11
C PHE A 6 -15.47 -12.93 -5.35
N GLU A 7 -14.30 -12.30 -5.36
CA GLU A 7 -13.73 -11.65 -6.54
C GLU A 7 -12.41 -12.34 -6.90
N GLU A 8 -12.11 -12.38 -8.20
CA GLU A 8 -10.87 -12.99 -8.69
C GLU A 8 -10.04 -11.98 -9.46
N MET A 9 -8.73 -11.98 -9.20
CA MET A 9 -7.79 -11.07 -9.83
C MET A 9 -6.45 -11.78 -10.02
N GLU A 10 -6.05 -12.01 -11.28
CA GLU A 10 -4.76 -12.61 -11.65
C GLU A 10 -4.48 -13.95 -10.91
N GLY A 11 -5.51 -14.78 -10.75
CA GLY A 11 -5.44 -16.06 -10.06
C GLY A 11 -5.46 -15.95 -8.53
N LEU A 12 -5.59 -14.76 -7.97
CA LEU A 12 -5.90 -14.55 -6.56
C LEU A 12 -7.40 -14.45 -6.37
N ARG A 13 -7.89 -15.05 -5.29
CA ARG A 13 -9.29 -15.07 -4.94
C ARG A 13 -9.51 -14.36 -3.61
N PHE A 14 -10.38 -13.38 -3.58
CA PHE A 14 -10.67 -12.57 -2.40
C PHE A 14 -12.08 -12.82 -1.91
N LYS A 15 -12.21 -13.23 -0.65
CA LYS A 15 -13.47 -13.29 0.08
C LYS A 15 -13.80 -11.91 0.61
N ILE A 16 -14.96 -11.39 0.23
CA ILE A 16 -15.43 -10.06 0.58
C ILE A 16 -16.69 -10.20 1.41
N ASN A 17 -16.62 -9.78 2.66
CA ASN A 17 -17.75 -9.75 3.59
C ASN A 17 -18.47 -8.40 3.52
N ALA A 18 -19.68 -8.32 4.03
CA ALA A 18 -20.48 -7.08 4.04
C ALA A 18 -19.82 -5.91 4.78
N LYS A 19 -18.87 -6.18 5.68
CA LYS A 19 -18.08 -5.18 6.42
C LYS A 19 -16.70 -4.88 5.80
N SER A 20 -16.29 -5.65 4.79
CA SER A 20 -14.98 -5.46 4.14
C SER A 20 -15.08 -4.34 3.11
N PHE A 21 -14.11 -3.42 3.13
CA PHE A 21 -13.93 -2.54 1.99
C PHE A 21 -13.29 -3.33 0.84
N TYR A 22 -13.87 -3.22 -0.34
CA TYR A 22 -13.31 -3.71 -1.59
C TYR A 22 -13.67 -2.77 -2.73
N GLN A 23 -12.78 -2.58 -3.68
CA GLN A 23 -13.00 -1.72 -4.85
C GLN A 23 -14.12 -2.28 -5.72
N THR A 24 -15.24 -1.56 -5.84
CA THR A 24 -16.44 -2.05 -6.53
C THR A 24 -16.29 -2.16 -8.04
N ASN A 25 -15.34 -1.46 -8.64
CA ASN A 25 -14.94 -1.64 -10.05
C ASN A 25 -13.71 -2.54 -10.13
N SER A 26 -13.91 -3.86 -10.08
CA SER A 26 -12.83 -4.85 -10.03
C SER A 26 -11.89 -4.78 -11.22
N SER A 27 -12.38 -4.43 -12.41
CA SER A 27 -11.52 -4.32 -13.62
C SER A 27 -10.58 -3.12 -13.53
N GLN A 28 -11.05 -1.98 -13.06
CA GLN A 28 -10.20 -0.79 -12.87
C GLN A 28 -9.31 -0.94 -11.63
N ALA A 29 -9.77 -1.62 -10.59
CA ALA A 29 -8.93 -1.97 -9.45
C ALA A 29 -7.74 -2.84 -9.87
N PHE A 30 -7.95 -3.78 -10.78
CA PHE A 30 -6.86 -4.58 -11.35
C PHE A 30 -5.81 -3.71 -12.08
N GLU A 31 -6.26 -2.75 -12.90
CA GLU A 31 -5.34 -1.81 -13.54
C GLU A 31 -4.56 -0.96 -12.53
N LEU A 32 -5.25 -0.44 -11.50
CA LEU A 32 -4.63 0.31 -10.39
C LEU A 32 -3.53 -0.52 -9.71
N TYR A 33 -3.81 -1.78 -9.38
CA TYR A 33 -2.85 -2.65 -8.70
C TYR A 33 -1.70 -3.07 -9.60
N LYS A 34 -1.92 -3.25 -10.90
CA LYS A 34 -0.83 -3.47 -11.87
C LYS A 34 0.13 -2.29 -11.94
N ILE A 35 -0.40 -1.06 -11.96
CA ILE A 35 0.41 0.16 -11.94
C ILE A 35 1.18 0.26 -10.63
N THR A 36 0.52 0.04 -9.49
CA THR A 36 1.14 0.04 -8.16
C THR A 36 2.30 -0.96 -8.09
N ARG A 37 2.09 -2.20 -8.52
CA ARG A 37 3.12 -3.25 -8.59
C ARG A 37 4.25 -2.89 -9.55
N SER A 38 3.93 -2.34 -10.71
CA SER A 38 4.92 -1.89 -11.70
C SER A 38 5.80 -0.76 -11.15
N PHE A 39 5.22 0.18 -10.41
CA PHE A 39 5.95 1.28 -9.79
C PHE A 39 6.83 0.80 -8.64
N ALA A 40 6.37 -0.17 -7.86
CA ALA A 40 7.17 -0.79 -6.81
C ALA A 40 8.44 -1.46 -7.37
N GLY A 41 8.38 -2.03 -8.58
CA GLY A 41 9.52 -2.57 -9.31
C GLY A 41 10.25 -3.65 -8.52
N LEU A 42 9.49 -4.59 -7.94
CA LEU A 42 10.00 -5.64 -7.07
C LEU A 42 10.73 -6.73 -7.85
N THR A 43 11.79 -7.28 -7.26
CA THR A 43 12.68 -8.30 -7.85
C THR A 43 12.71 -9.63 -7.09
N GLY A 44 11.89 -9.76 -6.05
CA GLY A 44 11.86 -10.91 -5.14
C GLY A 44 12.81 -10.77 -3.93
N LYS A 45 13.49 -9.65 -3.80
CA LYS A 45 14.48 -9.41 -2.72
C LYS A 45 14.02 -8.39 -1.69
N GLU A 46 13.01 -7.61 -2.02
CA GLU A 46 12.57 -6.47 -1.25
C GLU A 46 11.65 -6.88 -0.09
N LEU A 47 11.86 -6.25 1.05
CA LEU A 47 10.90 -6.15 2.13
C LEU A 47 9.96 -4.98 1.82
N VAL A 48 8.67 -5.26 1.71
CA VAL A 48 7.63 -4.29 1.40
C VAL A 48 6.76 -4.06 2.62
N TYR A 49 6.48 -2.81 2.96
CA TYR A 49 5.41 -2.45 3.90
C TYR A 49 4.21 -1.92 3.11
N ASP A 50 3.02 -2.47 3.38
CA ASP A 50 1.74 -2.03 2.82
C ASP A 50 0.93 -1.35 3.92
N LEU A 51 0.89 -0.01 3.88
CA LEU A 51 0.23 0.83 4.88
C LEU A 51 -1.21 1.09 4.48
N TYR A 52 -2.11 1.03 5.47
CA TYR A 52 -3.56 1.05 5.24
C TYR A 52 -3.99 -0.15 4.37
N THR A 53 -3.45 -1.33 4.70
CA THR A 53 -3.56 -2.53 3.85
C THR A 53 -5.00 -3.03 3.66
N GLY A 54 -5.94 -2.58 4.49
CA GLY A 54 -7.33 -3.00 4.45
C GLY A 54 -7.44 -4.53 4.56
N THR A 55 -8.11 -5.15 3.59
CA THR A 55 -8.24 -6.61 3.50
C THR A 55 -7.04 -7.30 2.83
N GLY A 56 -5.91 -6.62 2.74
CA GLY A 56 -4.65 -7.15 2.24
C GLY A 56 -4.59 -7.36 0.72
N THR A 57 -5.42 -6.67 -0.05
CA THR A 57 -5.52 -6.91 -1.49
C THR A 57 -4.23 -6.52 -2.21
N ILE A 58 -3.70 -5.29 -1.96
CA ILE A 58 -2.45 -4.83 -2.57
C ILE A 58 -1.28 -5.68 -2.06
N ALA A 59 -1.19 -5.94 -0.75
CA ALA A 59 -0.15 -6.76 -0.15
C ALA A 59 -0.03 -8.13 -0.83
N GLN A 60 -1.17 -8.83 -1.01
CA GLN A 60 -1.19 -10.14 -1.65
C GLN A 60 -0.89 -10.06 -3.16
N PHE A 61 -1.35 -9.01 -3.83
CA PHE A 61 -1.10 -8.81 -5.25
C PHE A 61 0.38 -8.62 -5.59
N VAL A 62 1.16 -8.01 -4.69
CA VAL A 62 2.60 -7.80 -4.87
C VAL A 62 3.46 -8.92 -4.29
N ALA A 63 2.89 -9.78 -3.43
CA ALA A 63 3.62 -10.78 -2.65
C ALA A 63 4.50 -11.72 -3.50
N LYS A 64 4.02 -12.16 -4.67
CA LYS A 64 4.79 -13.06 -5.57
C LYS A 64 6.10 -12.45 -6.06
N GLN A 65 6.23 -11.12 -6.04
CA GLN A 65 7.40 -10.40 -6.52
C GLN A 65 8.22 -9.78 -5.37
N ALA A 66 7.80 -10.00 -4.11
CA ALA A 66 8.49 -9.52 -2.92
C ALA A 66 9.18 -10.67 -2.17
N LYS A 67 10.24 -10.38 -1.43
CA LYS A 67 10.79 -11.30 -0.43
C LYS A 67 9.79 -11.53 0.70
N LYS A 68 9.20 -10.44 1.19
CA LYS A 68 8.22 -10.44 2.27
C LYS A 68 7.38 -9.16 2.16
N VAL A 69 6.11 -9.26 2.53
CA VAL A 69 5.21 -8.10 2.68
C VAL A 69 4.71 -8.04 4.11
N VAL A 70 4.72 -6.86 4.69
CA VAL A 70 4.16 -6.55 6.01
C VAL A 70 3.01 -5.56 5.80
N GLY A 71 1.79 -6.01 6.01
CA GLY A 71 0.58 -5.19 5.93
C GLY A 71 0.19 -4.63 7.30
N VAL A 72 -0.13 -3.36 7.37
CA VAL A 72 -0.58 -2.71 8.61
C VAL A 72 -1.91 -2.00 8.39
N GLU A 73 -2.86 -2.23 9.30
CA GLU A 73 -4.21 -1.67 9.26
C GLU A 73 -4.72 -1.41 10.69
N ALA A 74 -5.46 -0.33 10.86
CA ALA A 74 -5.99 0.05 12.17
C ALA A 74 -7.27 -0.74 12.55
N VAL A 75 -7.97 -1.29 11.55
CA VAL A 75 -9.24 -2.00 11.74
C VAL A 75 -9.00 -3.51 11.91
N PRO A 76 -9.23 -4.09 13.13
CA PRO A 76 -8.94 -5.51 13.38
C PRO A 76 -9.71 -6.46 12.44
N ASP A 77 -10.98 -6.19 12.15
CA ASP A 77 -11.81 -7.03 11.26
C ASP A 77 -11.23 -7.10 9.84
N ALA A 78 -10.58 -6.03 9.37
CA ALA A 78 -9.92 -6.00 8.07
C ALA A 78 -8.66 -6.89 8.06
N ILE A 79 -7.89 -6.91 9.14
CA ILE A 79 -6.74 -7.80 9.29
C ILE A 79 -7.16 -9.27 9.30
N VAL A 80 -8.23 -9.61 10.03
CA VAL A 80 -8.79 -10.98 10.00
C VAL A 80 -9.15 -11.38 8.57
N ALA A 81 -9.80 -10.51 7.81
CA ALA A 81 -10.13 -10.77 6.41
C ALA A 81 -8.87 -10.89 5.52
N ALA A 82 -7.83 -10.08 5.78
CA ALA A 82 -6.55 -10.16 5.06
C ALA A 82 -5.86 -11.51 5.28
N GLU A 83 -5.82 -11.99 6.51
CA GLU A 83 -5.26 -13.30 6.87
C GLU A 83 -6.05 -14.45 6.25
N GLU A 84 -7.41 -14.41 6.31
CA GLU A 84 -8.26 -15.39 5.64
C GLU A 84 -7.99 -15.45 4.12
N ASN A 85 -7.85 -14.29 3.48
CA ASN A 85 -7.55 -14.21 2.06
C ASN A 85 -6.14 -14.71 1.72
N ALA A 86 -5.14 -14.42 2.55
CA ALA A 86 -3.79 -14.95 2.35
C ALA A 86 -3.74 -16.48 2.45
N GLN A 87 -4.45 -17.05 3.43
CA GLN A 87 -4.62 -18.51 3.56
C GLN A 87 -5.33 -19.12 2.36
N LEU A 88 -6.43 -18.50 1.90
CA LEU A 88 -7.18 -18.94 0.71
C LEU A 88 -6.28 -18.97 -0.53
N ASN A 89 -5.40 -17.99 -0.69
CA ASN A 89 -4.48 -17.86 -1.81
C ASN A 89 -3.15 -18.60 -1.60
N LYS A 90 -2.94 -19.24 -0.44
CA LYS A 90 -1.70 -19.96 -0.07
C LYS A 90 -0.45 -19.04 -0.19
N ILE A 91 -0.58 -17.80 0.26
CA ILE A 91 0.52 -16.84 0.28
C ILE A 91 1.16 -16.89 1.66
N GLU A 92 2.43 -17.30 1.72
CA GLU A 92 3.16 -17.54 2.98
C GLU A 92 4.12 -16.41 3.35
N ASN A 93 4.41 -15.50 2.41
CA ASN A 93 5.35 -14.40 2.60
C ASN A 93 4.67 -13.05 2.90
N VAL A 94 3.45 -13.07 3.42
CA VAL A 94 2.76 -11.89 3.95
C VAL A 94 2.52 -12.05 5.45
N GLU A 95 2.64 -10.96 6.19
CA GLU A 95 2.25 -10.86 7.59
C GLU A 95 1.39 -9.62 7.77
N PHE A 96 0.35 -9.71 8.60
CA PHE A 96 -0.55 -8.60 8.83
C PHE A 96 -0.58 -8.20 10.31
N PHE A 97 -0.67 -6.88 10.58
CA PHE A 97 -0.64 -6.33 11.92
C PHE A 97 -1.74 -5.30 12.11
N VAL A 98 -2.46 -5.42 13.22
CA VAL A 98 -3.36 -4.37 13.68
C VAL A 98 -2.55 -3.28 14.35
N GLY A 99 -2.65 -2.05 13.84
CA GLY A 99 -1.95 -0.92 14.46
C GLY A 99 -2.35 0.42 13.86
N ASP A 100 -2.34 1.45 14.70
CA ASP A 100 -2.45 2.83 14.22
C ASP A 100 -1.12 3.22 13.57
N MET A 101 -1.18 3.64 12.29
CA MET A 101 -0.01 4.06 11.51
C MET A 101 0.86 5.10 12.24
N LYS A 102 0.27 5.94 13.09
CA LYS A 102 1.01 6.95 13.88
C LYS A 102 1.93 6.37 14.94
N HIS A 103 1.68 5.13 15.38
CA HIS A 103 2.35 4.55 16.54
C HIS A 103 3.05 3.22 16.26
N VAL A 104 2.65 2.51 15.20
CA VAL A 104 3.13 1.16 14.92
C VAL A 104 4.60 1.14 14.49
N PHE A 105 5.05 2.13 13.73
CA PHE A 105 6.41 2.13 13.17
C PHE A 105 7.46 2.67 14.16
N ASN A 106 7.51 2.08 15.34
CA ASN A 106 8.55 2.35 16.31
C ASN A 106 9.79 1.45 16.07
N ASN A 107 10.87 1.76 16.80
CA ASN A 107 12.13 1.01 16.67
C ASN A 107 11.99 -0.50 16.95
N ASP A 108 11.07 -0.89 17.84
CA ASP A 108 10.89 -2.29 18.19
C ASP A 108 10.16 -3.04 17.06
N PHE A 109 9.19 -2.40 16.40
CA PHE A 109 8.54 -2.95 15.22
C PHE A 109 9.54 -3.13 14.07
N LEU A 110 10.37 -2.12 13.80
CA LEU A 110 11.40 -2.21 12.76
C LEU A 110 12.47 -3.25 13.07
N LYS A 111 12.86 -3.43 14.34
CA LYS A 111 13.77 -4.51 14.75
C LYS A 111 13.16 -5.90 14.57
N ALA A 112 11.86 -6.05 14.86
CA ALA A 112 11.17 -7.33 14.74
C ALA A 112 10.90 -7.73 13.28
N HIS A 113 10.53 -6.78 12.42
CA HIS A 113 10.02 -7.04 11.07
C HIS A 113 10.97 -6.60 9.96
N GLY A 114 12.03 -5.86 10.30
CA GLY A 114 13.02 -5.32 9.35
C GLY A 114 12.66 -3.93 8.82
N GLN A 115 13.66 -3.24 8.28
CA GLN A 115 13.48 -1.96 7.62
C GLN A 115 13.03 -2.20 6.17
N PRO A 116 11.90 -1.61 5.72
CA PRO A 116 11.39 -1.85 4.37
C PRO A 116 12.28 -1.20 3.30
N ASP A 117 12.44 -1.91 2.18
CA ASP A 117 13.02 -1.35 0.96
C ASP A 117 12.00 -0.48 0.22
N VAL A 118 10.73 -0.89 0.25
CA VAL A 118 9.62 -0.23 -0.43
C VAL A 118 8.45 -0.07 0.54
N ILE A 119 7.84 1.10 0.54
CA ILE A 119 6.54 1.34 1.18
C ILE A 119 5.50 1.56 0.10
N ILE A 120 4.38 0.83 0.18
CA ILE A 120 3.16 1.10 -0.57
C ILE A 120 2.17 1.69 0.43
N THR A 121 1.46 2.73 0.06
CA THR A 121 0.47 3.37 0.94
C THR A 121 -0.76 3.78 0.16
N ASP A 122 -1.94 3.45 0.69
CA ASP A 122 -3.26 3.81 0.14
C ASP A 122 -4.15 4.39 1.25
N PRO A 123 -3.83 5.61 1.73
CA PRO A 123 -4.51 6.21 2.86
C PRO A 123 -5.94 6.67 2.50
N PRO A 124 -6.78 6.97 3.51
CA PRO A 124 -8.10 7.56 3.30
C PRO A 124 -8.03 8.91 2.59
N ARG A 125 -9.19 9.45 2.19
CA ARG A 125 -9.34 10.71 1.42
C ARG A 125 -8.62 11.92 2.02
N ASP A 126 -8.43 11.94 3.33
CA ASP A 126 -7.74 13.02 4.03
C ASP A 126 -6.20 12.95 3.87
N GLY A 127 -5.71 11.93 3.18
CA GLY A 127 -4.28 11.66 3.03
C GLY A 127 -3.67 11.08 4.31
N MET A 128 -2.35 11.07 4.38
CA MET A 128 -1.63 10.62 5.57
C MET A 128 -1.61 11.71 6.65
N HIS A 129 -1.65 11.27 7.92
CA HIS A 129 -1.34 12.18 9.01
C HIS A 129 0.13 12.59 8.95
N LYS A 130 0.44 13.83 9.32
CA LYS A 130 1.83 14.35 9.29
C LYS A 130 2.83 13.47 10.05
N ASP A 131 2.39 12.84 11.15
CA ASP A 131 3.25 11.97 11.95
C ASP A 131 3.58 10.67 11.19
N VAL A 132 2.66 10.16 10.37
CA VAL A 132 2.91 9.00 9.49
C VAL A 132 3.92 9.38 8.41
N VAL A 133 3.75 10.54 7.78
CA VAL A 133 4.73 11.07 6.82
C VAL A 133 6.11 11.17 7.47
N GLN A 134 6.18 11.74 8.69
CA GLN A 134 7.45 11.86 9.41
C GLN A 134 8.09 10.50 9.74
N GLN A 135 7.28 9.49 10.09
CA GLN A 135 7.79 8.14 10.31
C GLN A 135 8.35 7.51 9.04
N ILE A 136 7.66 7.68 7.91
CA ILE A 136 8.15 7.22 6.59
C ILE A 136 9.50 7.90 6.27
N LEU A 137 9.62 9.20 6.51
CA LEU A 137 10.86 9.94 6.32
C LEU A 137 11.99 9.44 7.23
N ASN A 138 11.68 9.04 8.48
CA ASN A 138 12.66 8.48 9.41
C ASN A 138 13.06 7.02 9.07
N ILE A 139 12.15 6.25 8.46
CA ILE A 139 12.40 4.87 7.99
C ILE A 139 13.31 4.91 6.76
N GLU A 140 13.20 5.94 5.94
CA GLU A 140 14.00 6.13 4.74
C GLU A 140 13.96 4.96 3.73
N PRO A 141 12.77 4.45 3.32
CA PRO A 141 12.70 3.42 2.30
C PRO A 141 13.31 3.92 0.98
N LYS A 142 13.83 3.02 0.15
CA LYS A 142 14.37 3.38 -1.17
C LYS A 142 13.30 3.93 -2.09
N LYS A 143 12.07 3.39 -1.97
CA LYS A 143 10.91 3.75 -2.80
C LYS A 143 9.65 3.87 -1.97
N ILE A 144 8.78 4.77 -2.41
CA ILE A 144 7.42 4.90 -1.89
C ILE A 144 6.47 4.88 -3.09
N VAL A 145 5.46 4.00 -3.06
CA VAL A 145 4.36 4.00 -4.03
C VAL A 145 3.12 4.49 -3.31
N TYR A 146 2.65 5.67 -3.67
CA TYR A 146 1.52 6.34 -3.02
C TYR A 146 0.30 6.29 -3.93
N VAL A 147 -0.69 5.49 -3.56
CA VAL A 147 -2.02 5.41 -4.18
C VAL A 147 -2.95 6.37 -3.44
N SER A 148 -3.77 7.14 -4.15
CA SER A 148 -4.69 8.09 -3.51
C SER A 148 -5.90 8.38 -4.37
N CYS A 149 -7.07 8.40 -3.73
CA CYS A 149 -8.32 8.88 -4.34
C CYS A 149 -8.50 10.41 -4.28
N ASN A 150 -7.51 11.15 -3.76
CA ASN A 150 -7.56 12.61 -3.63
C ASN A 150 -6.18 13.22 -3.92
N SER A 151 -6.00 13.71 -5.14
CA SER A 151 -4.74 14.31 -5.59
C SER A 151 -4.33 15.56 -4.81
N ALA A 152 -5.27 16.29 -4.21
CA ALA A 152 -4.94 17.49 -3.43
C ALA A 152 -4.26 17.15 -2.10
N THR A 153 -4.80 16.15 -1.38
CA THR A 153 -4.18 15.66 -0.14
C THR A 153 -2.88 14.91 -0.42
N GLN A 154 -2.81 14.16 -1.52
CA GLN A 154 -1.58 13.53 -1.98
C GLN A 154 -0.49 14.57 -2.26
N ALA A 155 -0.80 15.64 -3.01
CA ALA A 155 0.17 16.71 -3.30
C ALA A 155 0.68 17.40 -2.03
N ARG A 156 -0.19 17.61 -1.02
CA ARG A 156 0.20 18.12 0.29
C ARG A 156 1.21 17.21 0.97
N ASP A 157 0.96 15.91 0.98
CA ASP A 157 1.83 14.92 1.62
C ASP A 157 3.16 14.79 0.87
N LEU A 158 3.13 14.82 -0.47
CA LEU A 158 4.33 14.82 -1.31
C LEU A 158 5.22 16.04 -1.04
N ALA A 159 4.63 17.21 -0.83
CA ALA A 159 5.37 18.42 -0.49
C ALA A 159 6.14 18.30 0.84
N LEU A 160 5.62 17.51 1.80
CA LEU A 160 6.34 17.23 3.05
C LEU A 160 7.54 16.27 2.85
N MET A 161 7.53 15.49 1.78
CA MET A 161 8.57 14.50 1.46
C MET A 161 9.64 15.04 0.50
N ASP A 162 9.42 16.18 -0.16
CA ASP A 162 10.23 16.69 -1.28
C ASP A 162 11.71 16.88 -0.94
N ALA A 163 12.03 17.19 0.32
CA ALA A 163 13.43 17.33 0.75
C ALA A 163 14.25 16.01 0.65
N GLN A 164 13.60 14.85 0.78
CA GLN A 164 14.27 13.54 0.81
C GLN A 164 13.91 12.66 -0.40
N TYR A 165 12.77 12.90 -1.05
CA TYR A 165 12.26 12.08 -2.13
C TYR A 165 11.97 12.90 -3.38
N GLU A 166 12.14 12.26 -4.52
CA GLU A 166 11.80 12.82 -5.82
C GLU A 166 10.63 12.04 -6.44
N VAL A 167 9.66 12.76 -7.02
CA VAL A 167 8.58 12.16 -7.79
C VAL A 167 9.12 11.70 -9.14
N ILE A 168 9.14 10.39 -9.38
CA ILE A 168 9.67 9.78 -10.60
C ILE A 168 8.58 9.53 -11.63
N LYS A 169 7.41 9.06 -11.18
CA LYS A 169 6.27 8.72 -12.05
C LYS A 169 4.96 9.11 -11.38
N VAL A 170 4.01 9.50 -12.21
CA VAL A 170 2.63 9.78 -11.82
C VAL A 170 1.72 9.12 -12.85
N GLN A 171 0.72 8.37 -12.40
CA GLN A 171 -0.28 7.76 -13.26
C GLN A 171 -1.67 7.87 -12.63
N ALA A 172 -2.56 8.56 -13.32
CA ALA A 172 -3.97 8.62 -12.97
C ALA A 172 -4.70 7.36 -13.48
N VAL A 173 -5.68 6.90 -12.71
CA VAL A 173 -6.56 5.76 -13.04
C VAL A 173 -8.00 6.19 -12.82
N ASP A 174 -8.79 6.17 -13.87
CA ASP A 174 -10.22 6.49 -13.80
C ASP A 174 -11.02 5.26 -13.31
N MET A 175 -11.14 5.17 -11.99
CA MET A 175 -11.84 4.06 -11.33
C MET A 175 -13.35 4.07 -11.57
N PHE A 176 -13.93 5.27 -11.73
CA PHE A 176 -15.37 5.48 -11.87
C PHE A 176 -15.65 6.56 -12.91
N PRO A 177 -15.61 6.22 -14.23
CA PRO A 177 -15.71 7.19 -15.35
C PRO A 177 -16.97 8.07 -15.36
N GLN A 178 -17.99 7.70 -14.56
CA GLN A 178 -19.24 8.46 -14.40
C GLN A 178 -19.16 9.50 -13.27
N THR A 179 -18.01 9.63 -12.61
CA THR A 179 -17.78 10.52 -11.48
C THR A 179 -16.57 11.45 -11.75
N PHE A 180 -16.35 12.40 -10.85
CA PHE A 180 -15.15 13.25 -10.87
C PHE A 180 -13.98 12.65 -10.04
N HIS A 181 -14.16 11.44 -9.51
CA HIS A 181 -13.13 10.78 -8.69
C HIS A 181 -12.15 10.02 -9.57
N VAL A 182 -10.88 10.36 -9.41
CA VAL A 182 -9.76 9.72 -10.10
C VAL A 182 -8.77 9.25 -9.05
N GLU A 183 -8.37 7.99 -9.13
CA GLU A 183 -7.25 7.48 -8.36
C GLU A 183 -5.93 7.93 -9.01
N ASN A 184 -4.93 8.16 -8.20
CA ASN A 184 -3.61 8.55 -8.69
C ASN A 184 -2.51 7.74 -7.99
N VAL A 185 -1.62 7.15 -8.78
CA VAL A 185 -0.45 6.42 -8.28
C VAL A 185 0.78 7.24 -8.53
N VAL A 186 1.57 7.46 -7.49
CA VAL A 186 2.83 8.20 -7.55
C VAL A 186 3.97 7.31 -7.08
N LEU A 187 5.03 7.25 -7.87
CA LEU A 187 6.31 6.66 -7.46
C LEU A 187 7.23 7.77 -6.99
N LEU A 188 7.73 7.62 -5.77
CA LEU A 188 8.83 8.44 -5.24
C LEU A 188 10.07 7.54 -5.04
N GLU A 189 11.24 8.08 -5.35
CA GLU A 189 12.52 7.48 -5.03
C GLU A 189 13.31 8.39 -4.10
N LYS A 190 14.04 7.79 -3.17
CA LYS A 190 14.91 8.54 -2.25
C LYS A 190 15.96 9.28 -3.06
N ARG A 191 16.13 10.58 -2.81
CA ARG A 191 17.19 11.39 -3.44
C ARG A 191 18.54 10.82 -3.06
N ASN A 192 19.42 10.68 -4.03
CA ASN A 192 20.83 10.37 -3.74
C ASN A 192 21.43 11.54 -2.97
N GLU A 193 22.14 11.26 -1.89
CA GLU A 193 22.96 12.29 -1.26
C GLU A 193 23.93 12.83 -2.32
N ILE A 194 23.79 14.12 -2.66
CA ILE A 194 24.83 14.78 -3.44
C ILE A 194 26.01 14.85 -2.48
N LEU A 195 26.97 13.96 -2.69
CA LEU A 195 28.28 14.08 -2.05
C LEU A 195 28.86 15.42 -2.51
N ASN A 196 28.64 16.47 -1.72
CA ASN A 196 29.36 17.71 -1.87
C ASN A 196 30.83 17.43 -1.53
N ASN A 197 31.60 17.12 -2.58
CA ASN A 197 33.08 17.11 -2.53
C ASN A 197 33.59 18.55 -2.50
#